data_881d2fc38c424fb8497014744ddb789e
#
_entry.id   881d2fc38c424fb8497014744ddb789e
#
_cell.length_a   1.000
_cell.length_b   1.000
_cell.length_c   1.000
_cell.angle_alpha   90.00
_cell.angle_beta   90.00
_cell.angle_gamma   90.00
#
_symmetry.space_group_name_H-M   'P 1'
#
loop_
_entity.id
_entity.type
_entity.pdbx_description
1 polymer ?
#
loop_
_entity_poly.entity_id
_entity_poly.type
_entity_poly.pdbx_seq_one_letter_code
_entity_poly.pdbx_strand_id
1 'polypeptide(L)'
;MAACIMSAACCNDGISRKSTAITLDTLLEEMLDRDNMTRFPESGYTQKQVSSYDRRSIAPDREGWFANVDGGGYERLDTVGNRLEKVMFDEKGPGAITRIWMTTKDKYGIMRIYLDGADEPQIIIPAYDMKRFPLNVPEGLSLTHTHYVTAMDGVGGNSFFLPIPYSKSCRITFEEPDINVFVPRYYHINYRTWPEGTDVKTFTLEDAGKLSAKMEKVSKTLLNPQDCTDGKTSEARQSVKDGESVALDLPEGTKAIRHLGIQVDGFEREDYADIMRALDIEGTFDGKKCIYAPLADFSGAGMGAPKVDGWYLFSDGNGNVKCRFVMPYRENASIRITNNSGKTVNIGITAVTGSYKWDENSLYFHTSFRSEKGIPLNNNYDSNENLDWNFMTIKGRGVYVGDLLSLYNYAIDWYGEGDEKIWVDDDTFPSHFGTGTEDYFNCSWAPVVPFLTPFGGAPRADEASSHGYNAFMRTRNLDAIPFSKSFRYDIEMLSWNLGTADYYTTSYWYGDKDCTVNSTK
;
A
#
# COMPACT_ATOMS: atom_id res chain seq x y z
N MET A 1 41.54 -3.97 -15.94
CA MET A 1 40.74 -3.05 -15.07
C MET A 1 39.62 -3.88 -14.49
N ALA A 2 39.77 -4.24 -13.19
CA ALA A 2 38.79 -5.05 -12.49
C ALA A 2 37.67 -4.13 -12.00
N ALA A 3 36.47 -4.32 -12.45
CA ALA A 3 35.29 -3.67 -11.95
C ALA A 3 34.93 -4.29 -10.59
N CYS A 4 35.11 -3.53 -9.52
CA CYS A 4 34.67 -3.88 -8.19
C CYS A 4 33.14 -3.72 -8.15
N ILE A 5 32.40 -4.81 -8.24
CA ILE A 5 30.96 -4.86 -7.99
C ILE A 5 30.81 -4.79 -6.47
N MET A 6 30.42 -3.62 -5.95
CA MET A 6 29.97 -3.52 -4.55
C MET A 6 28.59 -4.17 -4.47
N SER A 7 28.52 -5.40 -3.94
CA SER A 7 27.29 -6.01 -3.50
C SER A 7 26.73 -5.19 -2.34
N ALA A 8 25.57 -4.58 -2.52
CA ALA A 8 24.84 -3.97 -1.43
C ALA A 8 24.36 -5.11 -0.51
N ALA A 9 24.91 -5.20 0.69
CA ALA A 9 24.51 -6.17 1.69
C ALA A 9 23.02 -5.98 2.04
N CYS A 10 22.18 -6.92 1.63
CA CYS A 10 20.77 -6.99 1.98
C CYS A 10 20.49 -7.72 3.30
N CYS A 11 21.52 -8.00 4.09
CA CYS A 11 21.39 -8.66 5.38
C CYS A 11 22.03 -7.78 6.46
N ASN A 12 21.18 -7.10 7.26
CA ASN A 12 21.64 -6.51 8.50
C ASN A 12 21.71 -7.60 9.58
N ASP A 13 22.90 -7.97 10.00
CA ASP A 13 23.10 -8.71 11.24
C ASP A 13 22.52 -7.91 12.39
N GLY A 14 21.60 -8.52 13.16
CA GLY A 14 20.81 -7.88 14.22
C GLY A 14 21.64 -7.09 15.22
N ILE A 15 21.88 -5.83 14.91
CA ILE A 15 22.43 -4.85 15.84
C ILE A 15 21.29 -4.46 16.78
N SER A 16 21.45 -4.72 18.05
CA SER A 16 20.63 -4.13 19.12
C SER A 16 20.61 -2.60 18.89
N ARG A 17 19.51 -2.08 18.32
CA ARG A 17 19.32 -0.64 18.14
C ARG A 17 19.21 -0.01 19.51
N LYS A 18 20.27 0.67 19.99
CA LYS A 18 20.11 1.75 20.97
C LYS A 18 19.04 2.69 20.41
N SER A 19 18.15 3.20 21.26
CA SER A 19 17.19 4.25 20.91
C SER A 19 17.90 5.39 20.18
N THR A 20 17.92 5.30 18.86
CA THR A 20 18.42 6.37 18.00
C THR A 20 17.25 7.28 17.69
N ALA A 21 17.46 8.60 17.75
CA ALA A 21 16.46 9.60 17.38
C ALA A 21 15.84 9.28 16.02
N ILE A 22 14.55 9.42 15.92
CA ILE A 22 13.82 9.30 14.64
C ILE A 22 14.10 10.58 13.84
N THR A 23 14.65 10.42 12.66
CA THR A 23 15.08 11.53 11.79
C THR A 23 14.70 11.25 10.36
N LEU A 24 14.76 12.25 9.48
CA LEU A 24 14.64 12.00 8.03
C LEU A 24 15.61 10.91 7.56
N ASP A 25 16.84 10.93 8.07
CA ASP A 25 17.90 9.98 7.70
C ASP A 25 17.52 8.53 8.05
N THR A 26 17.06 8.29 9.29
CA THR A 26 16.66 6.96 9.76
C THR A 26 15.38 6.46 9.11
N LEU A 27 14.43 7.35 8.81
CA LEU A 27 13.21 6.98 8.07
C LEU A 27 13.49 6.60 6.62
N LEU A 28 14.45 7.28 5.96
CA LEU A 28 14.91 6.89 4.62
C LEU A 28 15.61 5.51 4.63
N GLU A 29 16.33 5.14 5.69
CA GLU A 29 16.88 3.79 5.85
C GLU A 29 15.79 2.76 6.07
N GLU A 30 14.80 3.08 6.91
CA GLU A 30 13.67 2.21 7.18
C GLU A 30 12.89 1.85 5.91
N MET A 31 12.77 2.78 4.95
CA MET A 31 12.10 2.51 3.67
C MET A 31 12.74 1.36 2.88
N LEU A 32 14.03 1.12 3.03
CA LEU A 32 14.77 0.06 2.36
C LEU A 32 14.87 -1.23 3.18
N ASP A 33 14.54 -1.17 4.46
CA ASP A 33 14.60 -2.31 5.38
C ASP A 33 13.33 -3.15 5.29
N ARG A 34 13.38 -4.23 4.49
CA ARG A 34 12.26 -5.17 4.37
C ARG A 34 12.02 -6.00 5.63
N ASP A 35 12.98 -6.07 6.55
CA ASP A 35 12.82 -6.79 7.82
C ASP A 35 11.96 -6.01 8.82
N ASN A 36 11.91 -4.69 8.71
CA ASN A 36 11.21 -3.85 9.68
C ASN A 36 9.73 -4.24 9.84
N MET A 37 9.06 -4.66 8.76
CA MET A 37 7.65 -5.07 8.81
C MET A 37 7.41 -6.45 9.39
N THR A 38 8.45 -7.27 9.54
CA THR A 38 8.36 -8.61 10.12
C THR A 38 8.17 -8.61 11.63
N ARG A 39 8.11 -7.42 12.23
CA ARG A 39 8.07 -7.21 13.67
C ARG A 39 6.99 -6.21 14.05
N PHE A 40 6.30 -6.49 15.13
CA PHE A 40 5.44 -5.49 15.75
C PHE A 40 6.31 -4.31 16.24
N PRO A 41 5.95 -3.05 15.96
CA PRO A 41 6.84 -1.91 16.24
C PRO A 41 7.11 -1.73 17.74
N GLU A 42 8.37 -1.87 18.16
CA GLU A 42 8.80 -1.61 19.54
C GLU A 42 8.56 -0.15 19.96
N SER A 43 8.65 0.78 19.01
CA SER A 43 8.41 2.20 19.24
C SER A 43 6.94 2.55 19.53
N GLY A 44 6.02 1.59 19.33
CA GLY A 44 4.60 1.75 19.68
C GLY A 44 3.88 2.86 18.90
N TYR A 45 4.30 3.15 17.65
CA TYR A 45 3.62 4.16 16.85
C TYR A 45 2.23 3.70 16.42
N THR A 46 1.33 4.66 16.24
CA THR A 46 0.07 4.47 15.52
C THR A 46 0.20 5.02 14.10
N GLN A 47 -0.51 4.40 13.17
CA GLN A 47 -0.61 4.89 11.79
C GLN A 47 -2.05 5.28 11.51
N LYS A 48 -2.26 6.52 11.02
CA LYS A 48 -3.57 7.07 10.70
C LYS A 48 -3.57 7.82 9.38
N GLN A 49 -4.75 8.22 8.94
CA GLN A 49 -4.95 9.04 7.74
C GLN A 49 -5.91 10.19 8.03
N VAL A 50 -5.55 11.38 7.58
CA VAL A 50 -6.50 12.47 7.38
C VAL A 50 -6.71 12.63 5.89
N SER A 51 -7.97 12.80 5.48
CA SER A 51 -8.33 12.95 4.06
C SER A 51 -9.36 14.05 3.85
N SER A 52 -9.68 14.31 2.60
CA SER A 52 -10.73 15.23 2.20
C SER A 52 -12.12 14.59 2.15
N TYR A 53 -12.36 13.49 2.86
CA TYR A 53 -13.67 12.82 2.90
C TYR A 53 -14.81 13.81 3.25
N ASP A 54 -16.01 13.53 2.81
CA ASP A 54 -17.18 14.37 3.08
C ASP A 54 -17.49 14.44 4.57
N ARG A 55 -17.42 15.64 5.17
CA ARG A 55 -17.59 15.85 6.61
C ARG A 55 -19.00 15.58 7.13
N ARG A 56 -19.97 15.23 6.24
CA ARG A 56 -21.29 14.70 6.64
C ARG A 56 -21.19 13.26 7.15
N SER A 57 -20.16 12.52 6.78
CA SER A 57 -19.87 11.15 7.24
C SER A 57 -19.32 11.16 8.66
N ILE A 58 -20.21 11.26 9.67
CA ILE A 58 -19.84 11.44 11.10
C ILE A 58 -19.91 10.17 11.94
N ALA A 59 -20.77 9.22 11.58
CA ALA A 59 -20.90 7.94 12.28
C ALA A 59 -21.71 6.94 11.43
N PRO A 60 -21.45 5.61 11.58
CA PRO A 60 -22.13 4.58 10.78
C PRO A 60 -23.64 4.50 10.92
N ASP A 61 -24.18 5.00 12.04
CA ASP A 61 -25.62 5.02 12.34
C ASP A 61 -26.31 6.35 12.03
N ARG A 62 -25.60 7.26 11.36
CA ARG A 62 -26.10 8.60 11.03
C ARG A 62 -26.36 8.76 9.55
N GLU A 63 -27.38 9.56 9.22
CA GLU A 63 -27.62 10.04 7.87
C GLU A 63 -26.38 10.73 7.31
N GLY A 64 -26.07 10.51 6.04
CA GLY A 64 -24.85 11.03 5.38
C GLY A 64 -23.60 10.21 5.59
N TRP A 65 -23.69 9.01 6.20
CA TRP A 65 -22.50 8.14 6.36
C TRP A 65 -21.81 7.80 5.04
N PHE A 66 -22.56 7.70 3.96
CA PHE A 66 -22.08 7.45 2.59
C PHE A 66 -22.09 8.70 1.72
N ALA A 67 -22.02 9.90 2.32
CA ALA A 67 -21.91 11.15 1.58
C ALA A 67 -20.58 11.24 0.84
N ASN A 68 -20.59 11.77 -0.39
CA ASN A 68 -19.46 11.68 -1.32
C ASN A 68 -19.16 13.03 -2.02
N VAL A 69 -19.01 14.13 -1.24
CA VAL A 69 -18.48 15.40 -1.74
C VAL A 69 -17.04 15.60 -1.20
N ASP A 70 -16.19 14.61 -1.45
CA ASP A 70 -14.91 14.43 -0.79
C ASP A 70 -13.86 15.49 -1.14
N GLY A 71 -13.91 16.02 -2.33
CA GLY A 71 -13.01 17.12 -2.72
C GLY A 71 -13.23 18.43 -1.97
N GLY A 72 -14.27 18.51 -1.14
CA GLY A 72 -14.61 19.69 -0.32
C GLY A 72 -14.18 19.57 1.14
N GLY A 73 -13.74 18.40 1.59
CA GLY A 73 -13.42 18.15 2.99
C GLY A 73 -12.11 18.82 3.44
N TYR A 74 -12.16 19.53 4.57
CA TYR A 74 -11.00 20.04 5.32
C TYR A 74 -11.39 20.21 6.79
N GLU A 75 -10.41 20.34 7.70
CA GLU A 75 -10.68 20.40 9.13
C GLU A 75 -11.37 21.70 9.55
N ARG A 76 -10.85 22.83 9.09
CA ARG A 76 -11.35 24.17 9.38
C ARG A 76 -10.70 25.20 8.46
N LEU A 77 -11.24 26.44 8.51
CA LEU A 77 -10.68 27.60 7.83
C LEU A 77 -10.00 28.52 8.86
N ASP A 78 -8.70 28.72 8.71
CA ASP A 78 -7.92 29.62 9.54
C ASP A 78 -7.64 30.95 8.84
N THR A 79 -7.58 32.05 9.62
CA THR A 79 -7.10 33.34 9.16
C THR A 79 -5.66 33.54 9.65
N VAL A 80 -4.72 33.58 8.71
CA VAL A 80 -3.29 33.75 8.99
C VAL A 80 -2.82 35.07 8.37
N GLY A 81 -2.71 36.12 9.19
CA GLY A 81 -2.48 37.48 8.70
C GLY A 81 -3.64 37.96 7.84
N ASN A 82 -3.41 38.16 6.53
CA ASN A 82 -4.43 38.55 5.55
C ASN A 82 -4.84 37.39 4.62
N ARG A 83 -4.43 36.17 4.92
CA ARG A 83 -4.73 34.95 4.13
C ARG A 83 -5.83 34.12 4.80
N LEU A 84 -6.63 33.45 3.98
CA LEU A 84 -7.53 32.38 4.41
C LEU A 84 -6.91 31.04 4.00
N GLU A 85 -6.67 30.16 4.96
CA GLU A 85 -6.01 28.89 4.78
C GLU A 85 -6.95 27.74 5.20
N LYS A 86 -7.32 26.85 4.26
CA LYS A 86 -8.01 25.58 4.57
C LYS A 86 -7.03 24.66 5.30
N VAL A 87 -7.31 24.28 6.53
CA VAL A 87 -6.50 23.33 7.29
C VAL A 87 -6.84 21.93 6.82
N MET A 88 -5.89 21.29 6.16
CA MET A 88 -6.01 19.92 5.66
C MET A 88 -5.60 18.91 6.73
N PHE A 89 -4.67 19.27 7.60
CA PHE A 89 -4.07 18.42 8.61
C PHE A 89 -3.57 19.27 9.79
N ASP A 90 -3.84 18.83 11.02
CA ASP A 90 -3.34 19.53 12.23
C ASP A 90 -3.21 18.53 13.39
N GLU A 91 -2.05 17.91 13.52
CA GLU A 91 -1.81 16.85 14.49
C GLU A 91 -0.63 17.13 15.41
N LYS A 92 -0.80 16.69 16.66
CA LYS A 92 0.26 16.73 17.65
C LYS A 92 1.25 15.58 17.44
N GLY A 93 2.52 15.83 17.80
CA GLY A 93 3.60 14.86 17.77
C GLY A 93 4.04 14.40 19.17
N PRO A 94 5.14 13.63 19.22
CA PRO A 94 6.08 13.39 18.12
C PRO A 94 5.48 12.52 17.02
N GLY A 95 5.75 12.88 15.74
CA GLY A 95 5.14 12.21 14.60
C GLY A 95 5.94 12.34 13.31
N ALA A 96 5.43 11.73 12.24
CA ALA A 96 5.93 11.93 10.88
C ALA A 96 4.83 11.75 9.85
N ILE A 97 4.76 12.64 8.86
CA ILE A 97 4.03 12.36 7.63
C ILE A 97 4.78 11.24 6.90
N THR A 98 4.07 10.20 6.50
CA THR A 98 4.65 9.02 5.84
C THR A 98 4.25 8.91 4.37
N ARG A 99 3.12 9.50 3.99
CA ARG A 99 2.64 9.60 2.62
C ARG A 99 1.69 10.78 2.49
N ILE A 100 1.79 11.51 1.39
CA ILE A 100 0.76 12.43 0.92
C ILE A 100 0.36 11.99 -0.48
N TRP A 101 -0.93 11.76 -0.69
CA TRP A 101 -1.50 11.60 -2.02
C TRP A 101 -2.48 12.75 -2.26
N MET A 102 -2.44 13.34 -3.45
CA MET A 102 -3.33 14.44 -3.83
C MET A 102 -3.68 14.41 -5.31
N THR A 103 -4.90 14.81 -5.62
CA THR A 103 -5.33 15.11 -6.98
C THR A 103 -6.31 16.28 -7.03
N THR A 104 -6.34 16.98 -8.14
CA THR A 104 -7.28 18.06 -8.45
C THR A 104 -7.23 18.37 -9.95
N LYS A 105 -8.30 18.95 -10.48
CA LYS A 105 -8.33 19.44 -11.87
C LYS A 105 -7.54 20.74 -12.07
N ASP A 106 -7.34 21.50 -11.00
CA ASP A 106 -6.75 22.85 -11.05
C ASP A 106 -5.49 22.92 -10.19
N LYS A 107 -4.35 23.08 -10.85
CA LYS A 107 -3.03 23.19 -10.21
C LYS A 107 -2.66 24.64 -9.91
N TYR A 108 -3.40 25.30 -9.04
CA TYR A 108 -3.07 26.62 -8.51
C TYR A 108 -3.36 26.67 -7.01
N GLY A 109 -2.98 27.74 -6.36
CA GLY A 109 -3.03 27.89 -4.90
C GLY A 109 -1.68 27.63 -4.26
N ILE A 110 -1.63 27.58 -2.95
CA ILE A 110 -0.39 27.42 -2.19
C ILE A 110 -0.62 26.46 -1.03
N MET A 111 0.13 25.37 -0.99
CA MET A 111 0.19 24.48 0.17
C MET A 111 1.31 24.93 1.11
N ARG A 112 1.02 24.91 2.43
CA ARG A 112 2.02 25.27 3.46
C ARG A 112 2.09 24.20 4.53
N ILE A 113 3.30 23.95 5.02
CA ILE A 113 3.56 23.02 6.13
C ILE A 113 4.24 23.79 7.26
N TYR A 114 3.57 23.78 8.41
CA TYR A 114 4.02 24.37 9.65
C TYR A 114 4.44 23.25 10.61
N LEU A 115 5.64 23.31 11.13
CA LEU A 115 6.18 22.29 12.04
C LEU A 115 6.41 22.87 13.43
N ASP A 116 6.11 22.06 14.46
CA ASP A 116 6.38 22.34 15.87
C ASP A 116 5.76 23.63 16.43
N GLY A 117 4.62 24.02 15.87
CA GLY A 117 3.88 25.20 16.33
C GLY A 117 4.47 26.54 15.88
N ALA A 118 5.32 26.54 14.85
CA ALA A 118 5.85 27.78 14.28
C ALA A 118 4.75 28.64 13.65
N ASP A 119 4.88 29.95 13.82
CA ASP A 119 3.96 30.94 13.23
C ASP A 119 4.14 31.06 11.70
N GLU A 120 5.33 30.82 11.19
CA GLU A 120 5.64 30.86 9.76
C GLU A 120 5.83 29.44 9.21
N PRO A 121 5.37 29.17 7.97
CA PRO A 121 5.52 27.86 7.35
C PRO A 121 6.99 27.57 7.03
N GLN A 122 7.46 26.37 7.36
CA GLN A 122 8.80 25.91 7.00
C GLN A 122 8.90 25.44 5.56
N ILE A 123 7.76 25.01 4.99
CA ILE A 123 7.70 24.50 3.61
C ILE A 123 6.53 25.20 2.91
N ILE A 124 6.81 25.83 1.77
CA ILE A 124 5.82 26.48 0.91
C ILE A 124 5.88 25.83 -0.47
N ILE A 125 4.77 25.29 -0.92
CA ILE A 125 4.69 24.50 -2.14
C ILE A 125 3.64 25.14 -3.06
N PRO A 126 4.05 25.72 -4.19
CA PRO A 126 3.08 26.21 -5.19
C PRO A 126 2.20 25.06 -5.69
N ALA A 127 0.91 25.21 -5.64
CA ALA A 127 -0.09 24.29 -6.18
C ALA A 127 0.03 22.83 -5.73
N TYR A 128 0.71 22.48 -4.66
CA TYR A 128 1.08 21.12 -4.23
C TYR A 128 2.14 20.41 -5.12
N ASP A 129 2.96 21.13 -5.86
CA ASP A 129 4.08 20.54 -6.63
C ASP A 129 5.23 20.09 -5.72
N MET A 130 4.97 19.08 -4.88
CA MET A 130 5.91 18.56 -3.87
C MET A 130 7.16 17.94 -4.50
N LYS A 131 7.12 17.57 -5.77
CA LYS A 131 8.26 16.99 -6.48
C LYS A 131 9.37 18.01 -6.71
N ARG A 132 9.02 19.25 -7.02
CA ARG A 132 9.95 20.30 -7.45
C ARG A 132 10.18 21.39 -6.41
N PHE A 133 9.24 21.60 -5.49
CA PHE A 133 9.29 22.72 -4.55
C PHE A 133 9.08 22.28 -3.10
N PRO A 134 9.82 22.84 -2.15
CA PRO A 134 11.05 23.64 -2.32
C PRO A 134 12.29 22.77 -2.57
N LEU A 135 12.12 21.45 -2.68
CA LEU A 135 13.15 20.46 -2.91
C LEU A 135 12.91 19.76 -4.24
N ASN A 136 13.99 19.38 -4.91
CA ASN A 136 13.90 18.38 -5.98
C ASN A 136 13.84 16.99 -5.36
N VAL A 137 12.66 16.43 -5.25
CA VAL A 137 12.45 15.09 -4.69
C VAL A 137 12.56 14.05 -5.81
N PRO A 138 13.43 13.05 -5.68
CA PRO A 138 13.63 12.02 -6.71
C PRO A 138 12.37 11.20 -6.96
N GLU A 139 12.23 10.67 -8.18
CA GLU A 139 11.02 10.03 -8.70
C GLU A 139 10.49 8.87 -7.85
N GLY A 140 11.36 8.03 -7.28
CA GLY A 140 10.94 6.93 -6.39
C GLY A 140 10.32 7.38 -5.06
N LEU A 141 10.49 8.64 -4.69
CA LEU A 141 9.94 9.26 -3.48
C LEU A 141 8.80 10.24 -3.77
N SER A 142 8.61 10.64 -5.03
CA SER A 142 7.53 11.52 -5.45
C SER A 142 7.11 11.18 -6.88
N LEU A 143 5.96 10.54 -7.00
CA LEU A 143 5.44 10.00 -8.24
C LEU A 143 4.20 10.78 -8.68
N THR A 144 4.21 11.20 -9.92
CA THR A 144 3.05 11.77 -10.60
C THR A 144 2.76 10.91 -11.81
N HIS A 145 1.55 10.41 -11.91
CA HIS A 145 1.10 9.75 -13.13
C HIS A 145 -0.01 10.55 -13.80
N THR A 146 0.02 10.58 -15.12
CA THR A 146 -1.03 11.18 -15.92
C THR A 146 -2.13 10.16 -16.11
N HIS A 147 -3.33 10.55 -15.76
CA HIS A 147 -4.48 9.66 -15.82
C HIS A 147 -5.25 9.80 -17.13
N TYR A 148 -5.50 11.02 -17.57
CA TYR A 148 -6.17 11.25 -18.84
C TYR A 148 -5.19 11.34 -20.00
N VAL A 149 -5.40 10.51 -21.02
CA VAL A 149 -4.59 10.46 -22.24
C VAL A 149 -4.72 11.76 -23.07
N THR A 150 -5.69 12.57 -22.78
CA THR A 150 -6.17 13.53 -23.79
C THR A 150 -6.05 14.97 -23.45
N ALA A 151 -5.54 15.50 -22.47
CA ALA A 151 -5.53 16.97 -22.48
C ALA A 151 -5.43 17.72 -21.15
N MET A 152 -5.44 17.05 -20.04
CA MET A 152 -5.27 17.79 -18.79
C MET A 152 -3.91 17.47 -18.19
N ASP A 153 -2.87 18.14 -18.66
CA ASP A 153 -1.55 18.07 -18.06
C ASP A 153 -1.64 18.26 -16.54
N GLY A 154 -1.25 17.22 -15.83
CA GLY A 154 -1.13 17.25 -14.41
C GLY A 154 -2.37 16.92 -13.59
N VAL A 155 -3.38 16.35 -14.19
CA VAL A 155 -4.57 15.81 -13.53
C VAL A 155 -4.36 14.34 -13.23
N GLY A 156 -3.33 13.96 -12.59
CA GLY A 156 -3.07 12.60 -12.16
C GLY A 156 -2.94 12.53 -10.64
N GLY A 157 -2.92 11.34 -10.09
CA GLY A 157 -2.55 11.13 -8.70
C GLY A 157 -1.10 11.54 -8.48
N ASN A 158 -0.86 12.30 -7.42
CA ASN A 158 0.47 12.71 -7.01
C ASN A 158 0.75 12.05 -5.66
N SER A 159 1.66 11.08 -5.66
CA SER A 159 2.06 10.37 -4.44
C SER A 159 3.43 10.87 -3.97
N PHE A 160 3.51 11.28 -2.72
CA PHE A 160 4.70 11.80 -2.10
C PHE A 160 5.05 10.93 -0.89
N PHE A 161 6.20 10.28 -0.93
CA PHE A 161 6.67 9.32 0.07
C PHE A 161 7.89 9.79 0.87
N LEU A 162 8.41 11.00 0.59
CA LEU A 162 9.48 11.57 1.43
C LEU A 162 8.91 11.81 2.83
N PRO A 163 9.44 11.17 3.89
CA PRO A 163 8.90 11.34 5.23
C PRO A 163 9.23 12.75 5.78
N ILE A 164 8.26 13.32 6.53
CA ILE A 164 8.40 14.62 7.18
C ILE A 164 8.22 14.42 8.69
N PRO A 165 9.29 14.11 9.45
CA PRO A 165 9.21 13.98 10.91
C PRO A 165 9.04 15.35 11.58
N TYR A 166 8.31 15.35 12.72
CA TYR A 166 8.11 16.54 13.57
C TYR A 166 8.08 16.14 15.05
N SER A 167 8.67 17.00 15.90
CA SER A 167 8.83 16.67 17.32
C SER A 167 7.62 17.04 18.18
N LYS A 168 6.85 18.08 17.80
CA LYS A 168 5.74 18.60 18.60
C LYS A 168 4.41 18.61 17.84
N SER A 169 4.39 19.09 16.61
CA SER A 169 3.17 19.18 15.80
C SER A 169 3.47 19.40 14.32
N CYS A 170 2.51 19.03 13.48
CA CYS A 170 2.52 19.36 12.06
C CYS A 170 1.15 19.86 11.66
N ARG A 171 1.09 21.02 10.99
CA ARG A 171 -0.11 21.57 10.36
C ARG A 171 0.14 21.77 8.87
N ILE A 172 -0.76 21.25 8.04
CA ILE A 172 -0.72 21.42 6.58
C ILE A 172 -1.96 22.20 6.16
N THR A 173 -1.76 23.25 5.39
CA THR A 173 -2.84 24.12 4.93
C THR A 173 -2.80 24.30 3.42
N PHE A 174 -3.91 24.75 2.86
CA PHE A 174 -4.02 25.15 1.47
C PHE A 174 -4.72 26.50 1.34
N GLU A 175 -4.07 27.44 0.65
CA GLU A 175 -4.63 28.74 0.30
C GLU A 175 -5.15 28.69 -1.14
N GLU A 176 -6.47 28.90 -1.30
CA GLU A 176 -7.09 29.05 -2.62
C GLU A 176 -6.91 30.49 -3.13
N PRO A 177 -6.74 30.69 -4.44
CA PRO A 177 -6.71 32.04 -5.01
C PRO A 177 -7.99 32.83 -4.76
N ASP A 178 -9.13 32.16 -4.75
CA ASP A 178 -10.43 32.69 -4.34
C ASP A 178 -11.17 31.63 -3.51
N ILE A 179 -11.34 31.90 -2.23
CA ILE A 179 -12.00 31.00 -1.29
C ILE A 179 -13.49 30.79 -1.57
N ASN A 180 -14.12 31.70 -2.33
CA ASN A 180 -15.53 31.61 -2.69
C ASN A 180 -15.77 30.71 -3.91
N VAL A 181 -14.72 30.31 -4.61
CA VAL A 181 -14.80 29.36 -5.72
C VAL A 181 -14.55 27.96 -5.19
N PHE A 182 -15.51 27.08 -5.40
CA PHE A 182 -15.32 25.66 -5.05
C PHE A 182 -14.38 25.01 -6.05
N VAL A 183 -13.23 24.53 -5.56
CA VAL A 183 -12.27 23.72 -6.30
C VAL A 183 -12.11 22.40 -5.57
N PRO A 184 -12.53 21.28 -6.19
CA PRO A 184 -12.38 19.96 -5.55
C PRO A 184 -10.90 19.61 -5.44
N ARG A 185 -10.48 19.30 -4.20
CA ARG A 185 -9.12 18.88 -3.87
C ARG A 185 -9.18 17.62 -3.04
N TYR A 186 -8.89 16.50 -3.69
CA TYR A 186 -8.84 15.21 -3.03
C TYR A 186 -7.45 15.00 -2.45
N TYR A 187 -7.37 14.55 -1.20
CA TYR A 187 -6.08 14.26 -0.56
C TYR A 187 -6.19 13.18 0.51
N HIS A 188 -5.10 12.42 0.67
CA HIS A 188 -4.84 11.52 1.78
C HIS A 188 -3.48 11.87 2.39
N ILE A 189 -3.45 12.13 3.69
CA ILE A 189 -2.24 12.40 4.46
C ILE A 189 -2.10 11.29 5.49
N ASN A 190 -1.20 10.34 5.23
CA ASN A 190 -0.88 9.26 6.15
C ASN A 190 0.24 9.69 7.09
N TYR A 191 0.11 9.38 8.38
CA TYR A 191 1.06 9.83 9.39
C TYR A 191 1.20 8.83 10.53
N ARG A 192 2.40 8.78 11.10
CA ARG A 192 2.71 8.08 12.34
C ARG A 192 2.69 9.05 13.49
N THR A 193 2.21 8.58 14.66
CA THR A 193 2.36 9.26 15.93
C THR A 193 3.02 8.30 16.92
N TRP A 194 4.09 8.75 17.57
CA TRP A 194 4.78 8.00 18.61
C TRP A 194 4.33 8.43 20.01
N PRO A 195 4.55 7.59 21.05
CA PRO A 195 4.33 7.97 22.44
C PRO A 195 5.09 9.25 22.80
N GLU A 196 4.50 10.02 23.71
CA GLU A 196 5.15 11.22 24.26
C GLU A 196 6.54 10.90 24.82
N GLY A 197 7.50 11.77 24.57
CA GLY A 197 8.90 11.59 24.97
C GLY A 197 9.75 10.79 23.98
N THR A 198 9.20 10.29 22.87
CA THR A 198 10.00 9.72 21.80
C THR A 198 10.87 10.80 21.16
N ASP A 199 12.15 10.52 21.00
CA ASP A 199 13.12 11.47 20.41
C ASP A 199 12.93 11.51 18.88
N VAL A 200 12.26 12.56 18.40
CA VAL A 200 12.05 12.82 16.96
C VAL A 200 12.69 14.16 16.59
N LYS A 201 13.61 14.14 15.64
CA LYS A 201 14.20 15.34 15.09
C LYS A 201 13.32 15.89 13.97
N THR A 202 12.84 17.10 14.15
CA THR A 202 11.98 17.78 13.17
C THR A 202 12.70 17.99 11.84
N PHE A 203 11.97 17.76 10.76
CA PHE A 203 12.41 17.98 9.38
C PHE A 203 12.85 19.43 9.17
N THR A 204 13.96 19.60 8.45
CA THR A 204 14.40 20.90 7.94
C THR A 204 14.80 20.80 6.46
N LEU A 205 14.62 21.88 5.69
CA LEU A 205 15.10 21.94 4.30
C LEU A 205 16.62 21.80 4.20
N GLU A 206 17.34 22.27 5.22
CA GLU A 206 18.80 22.14 5.29
C GLU A 206 19.23 20.68 5.43
N ASP A 207 18.60 19.91 6.34
CA ASP A 207 18.90 18.48 6.52
C ASP A 207 18.52 17.68 5.25
N ALA A 208 17.37 17.98 4.64
CA ALA A 208 16.98 17.35 3.38
C ALA A 208 17.98 17.65 2.25
N GLY A 209 18.49 18.89 2.17
CA GLY A 209 19.55 19.27 1.23
C GLY A 209 20.83 18.45 1.45
N LYS A 210 21.25 18.25 2.70
CA LYS A 210 22.41 17.41 3.06
C LYS A 210 22.21 15.94 2.70
N LEU A 211 20.97 15.46 2.74
CA LEU A 211 20.59 14.06 2.44
C LEU A 211 20.22 13.83 0.97
N SER A 212 20.39 14.80 0.08
CA SER A 212 20.01 14.69 -1.33
C SER A 212 20.58 13.44 -2.02
N ALA A 213 21.85 13.13 -1.80
CA ALA A 213 22.49 11.93 -2.35
C ALA A 213 21.89 10.62 -1.78
N LYS A 214 21.46 10.62 -0.52
CA LYS A 214 20.77 9.48 0.08
C LYS A 214 19.37 9.32 -0.48
N MET A 215 18.61 10.40 -0.64
CA MET A 215 17.29 10.38 -1.29
C MET A 215 17.39 9.84 -2.71
N GLU A 216 18.40 10.24 -3.50
CA GLU A 216 18.66 9.68 -4.83
C GLU A 216 18.95 8.17 -4.79
N LYS A 217 19.74 7.71 -3.82
CA LYS A 217 20.04 6.28 -3.63
C LYS A 217 18.76 5.51 -3.28
N VAL A 218 17.97 6.00 -2.31
CA VAL A 218 16.70 5.38 -1.91
C VAL A 218 15.75 5.29 -3.09
N SER A 219 15.54 6.39 -3.81
CA SER A 219 14.71 6.44 -5.02
C SER A 219 15.12 5.39 -6.06
N LYS A 220 16.40 5.35 -6.42
CA LYS A 220 16.92 4.38 -7.41
C LYS A 220 16.74 2.93 -6.94
N THR A 221 16.88 2.69 -5.64
CA THR A 221 16.70 1.34 -5.08
C THR A 221 15.23 0.92 -5.09
N LEU A 222 14.31 1.84 -4.77
CA LEU A 222 12.86 1.57 -4.81
C LEU A 222 12.36 1.31 -6.23
N LEU A 223 12.87 2.06 -7.21
CA LEU A 223 12.52 1.92 -8.63
C LEU A 223 13.15 0.68 -9.30
N ASN A 224 14.23 0.14 -8.73
CA ASN A 224 14.96 -1.01 -9.25
C ASN A 224 15.22 -2.03 -8.14
N PRO A 225 14.18 -2.66 -7.59
CA PRO A 225 14.31 -3.54 -6.44
C PRO A 225 15.12 -4.78 -6.80
N GLN A 226 16.16 -5.04 -6.00
CA GLN A 226 17.00 -6.22 -6.16
C GLN A 226 16.45 -7.39 -5.32
N ASP A 227 16.59 -8.59 -5.86
CA ASP A 227 16.29 -9.83 -5.14
C ASP A 227 17.43 -10.13 -4.17
N CYS A 228 17.10 -10.63 -2.98
CA CYS A 228 18.10 -11.10 -2.05
C CYS A 228 18.73 -12.40 -2.57
N THR A 229 20.05 -12.42 -2.66
CA THR A 229 20.84 -13.61 -3.06
C THR A 229 21.67 -14.17 -1.90
N ASP A 230 21.75 -13.42 -0.79
CA ASP A 230 22.51 -13.83 0.37
C ASP A 230 21.70 -14.82 1.20
N GLY A 231 22.21 -16.06 1.31
CA GLY A 231 21.55 -17.11 2.06
C GLY A 231 21.62 -18.48 1.38
N LYS A 232 20.84 -19.42 1.92
CA LYS A 232 20.71 -20.75 1.33
C LYS A 232 19.59 -20.76 0.31
N THR A 233 19.91 -21.05 -0.94
CA THR A 233 18.92 -21.32 -1.98
C THR A 233 18.39 -22.74 -1.86
N SER A 234 17.07 -22.90 -1.91
CA SER A 234 16.36 -24.17 -2.02
C SER A 234 15.44 -24.11 -3.24
N GLU A 235 15.32 -25.22 -3.97
CA GLU A 235 14.58 -25.28 -5.22
C GLU A 235 13.79 -26.57 -5.34
N ALA A 236 12.60 -26.50 -5.95
CA ALA A 236 11.83 -27.63 -6.41
C ALA A 236 11.28 -27.32 -7.81
N ARG A 237 11.33 -28.28 -8.73
CA ARG A 237 10.75 -28.15 -10.06
C ARG A 237 10.13 -29.45 -10.51
N GLN A 238 8.92 -29.38 -11.03
CA GLN A 238 8.17 -30.56 -11.44
C GLN A 238 7.19 -30.20 -12.57
N SER A 239 6.91 -31.19 -13.44
CA SER A 239 5.73 -31.16 -14.31
C SER A 239 4.53 -31.59 -13.48
N VAL A 240 3.54 -30.72 -13.33
CA VAL A 240 2.40 -30.84 -12.41
C VAL A 240 1.14 -30.97 -13.22
N LYS A 241 0.43 -32.11 -13.09
CA LYS A 241 -0.87 -32.32 -13.74
C LYS A 241 -1.98 -31.62 -12.95
N ASP A 242 -3.14 -31.54 -13.58
CA ASP A 242 -4.34 -31.06 -12.89
C ASP A 242 -4.63 -31.88 -11.61
N GLY A 243 -4.93 -31.17 -10.52
CA GLY A 243 -5.13 -31.74 -9.19
C GLY A 243 -3.85 -32.12 -8.43
N GLU A 244 -2.67 -32.09 -9.07
CA GLU A 244 -1.39 -32.37 -8.41
C GLU A 244 -0.74 -31.09 -7.86
N SER A 245 0.31 -31.26 -7.03
CA SER A 245 1.04 -30.17 -6.41
C SER A 245 2.54 -30.40 -6.47
N VAL A 246 3.31 -29.32 -6.52
CA VAL A 246 4.73 -29.28 -6.18
C VAL A 246 4.92 -28.59 -4.83
N ALA A 247 5.82 -29.11 -3.99
CA ALA A 247 6.15 -28.53 -2.69
C ALA A 247 7.66 -28.36 -2.52
N LEU A 248 8.04 -27.32 -1.78
CA LEU A 248 9.40 -27.04 -1.37
C LEU A 248 9.44 -26.92 0.14
N ASP A 249 10.08 -27.91 0.81
CA ASP A 249 10.39 -27.81 2.23
C ASP A 249 11.67 -26.99 2.41
N LEU A 250 11.64 -26.09 3.39
CA LEU A 250 12.73 -25.16 3.66
C LEU A 250 13.63 -25.64 4.80
N PRO A 251 14.86 -25.11 4.91
CA PRO A 251 15.77 -25.46 5.97
C PRO A 251 15.18 -25.21 7.36
N GLU A 252 15.27 -26.21 8.24
CA GLU A 252 14.82 -26.13 9.63
C GLU A 252 15.57 -25.05 10.44
N GLY A 253 14.93 -24.64 11.54
CA GLY A 253 15.42 -23.65 12.51
C GLY A 253 14.98 -22.23 12.21
N THR A 254 15.33 -21.31 13.10
CA THR A 254 14.90 -19.92 13.05
C THR A 254 15.52 -19.18 11.86
N LYS A 255 14.70 -18.91 10.85
CA LYS A 255 15.11 -18.33 9.57
C LYS A 255 14.00 -17.43 9.01
N ALA A 256 14.30 -16.79 7.88
CA ALA A 256 13.29 -16.13 7.07
C ALA A 256 13.54 -16.41 5.59
N ILE A 257 12.46 -16.56 4.82
CA ILE A 257 12.51 -16.46 3.36
C ILE A 257 12.78 -15.00 3.04
N ARG A 258 13.87 -14.72 2.33
CA ARG A 258 14.28 -13.37 1.89
C ARG A 258 13.86 -13.06 0.47
N HIS A 259 13.67 -14.09 -0.32
CA HIS A 259 13.20 -14.04 -1.69
C HIS A 259 12.45 -15.34 -2.00
N LEU A 260 11.28 -15.22 -2.59
CA LEU A 260 10.48 -16.32 -3.12
C LEU A 260 10.24 -16.07 -4.61
N GLY A 261 10.74 -16.97 -5.46
CA GLY A 261 10.53 -16.97 -6.89
C GLY A 261 9.67 -18.17 -7.33
N ILE A 262 8.72 -17.93 -8.22
CA ILE A 262 7.90 -18.96 -8.85
C ILE A 262 8.05 -18.82 -10.36
N GLN A 263 8.30 -19.95 -11.03
CA GLN A 263 8.34 -20.01 -12.48
C GLN A 263 7.32 -21.01 -12.98
N VAL A 264 6.47 -20.60 -13.89
CA VAL A 264 5.46 -21.44 -14.55
C VAL A 264 5.74 -21.40 -16.04
N ASP A 265 5.84 -22.57 -16.67
CA ASP A 265 6.00 -22.71 -18.11
C ASP A 265 5.36 -24.01 -18.62
N GLY A 266 5.47 -24.28 -19.94
CA GLY A 266 4.86 -25.45 -20.56
C GLY A 266 3.37 -25.26 -20.89
N PHE A 267 2.96 -24.00 -21.11
CA PHE A 267 1.61 -23.60 -21.53
C PHE A 267 1.66 -22.83 -22.85
N GLU A 268 0.52 -22.80 -23.55
CA GLU A 268 0.31 -21.90 -24.69
C GLU A 268 -0.04 -20.49 -24.19
N ARG A 269 0.33 -19.44 -24.93
CA ARG A 269 0.16 -18.05 -24.51
C ARG A 269 -1.30 -17.67 -24.19
N GLU A 270 -2.24 -18.19 -24.95
CA GLU A 270 -3.69 -17.98 -24.76
C GLU A 270 -4.21 -18.53 -23.44
N ASP A 271 -3.58 -19.56 -22.88
CA ASP A 271 -3.96 -20.19 -21.63
C ASP A 271 -3.33 -19.53 -20.40
N TYR A 272 -2.36 -18.64 -20.59
CA TYR A 272 -1.54 -18.07 -19.55
C TYR A 272 -2.35 -17.48 -18.39
N ALA A 273 -3.32 -16.62 -18.70
CA ALA A 273 -4.10 -15.92 -17.69
C ALA A 273 -4.92 -16.88 -16.83
N ASP A 274 -5.58 -17.86 -17.48
CA ASP A 274 -6.41 -18.87 -16.80
C ASP A 274 -5.56 -19.81 -15.96
N ILE A 275 -4.40 -20.23 -16.45
CA ILE A 275 -3.46 -21.06 -15.71
C ILE A 275 -2.96 -20.32 -14.46
N MET A 276 -2.44 -19.12 -14.60
CA MET A 276 -1.90 -18.35 -13.45
C MET A 276 -2.97 -18.11 -12.39
N ARG A 277 -4.23 -18.01 -12.78
CA ARG A 277 -5.37 -17.86 -11.87
C ARG A 277 -5.79 -19.18 -11.21
N ALA A 278 -5.58 -20.30 -11.87
CA ALA A 278 -5.95 -21.65 -11.40
C ALA A 278 -4.81 -22.33 -10.61
N LEU A 279 -3.66 -21.69 -10.44
CA LEU A 279 -2.62 -22.16 -9.56
C LEU A 279 -2.82 -21.57 -8.16
N ASP A 280 -2.96 -22.41 -7.14
CA ASP A 280 -3.05 -21.97 -5.74
C ASP A 280 -1.71 -22.07 -5.05
N ILE A 281 -1.22 -20.96 -4.49
CA ILE A 281 -0.04 -20.96 -3.61
C ILE A 281 -0.47 -21.08 -2.16
N GLU A 282 0.21 -21.98 -1.44
CA GLU A 282 0.08 -22.18 0.00
C GLU A 282 1.45 -22.07 0.68
N GLY A 283 1.51 -21.35 1.81
CA GLY A 283 2.68 -21.30 2.68
C GLY A 283 2.31 -21.75 4.09
N THR A 284 3.06 -22.73 4.60
CA THR A 284 2.90 -23.22 5.97
C THR A 284 4.13 -22.87 6.77
N PHE A 285 3.98 -22.19 7.90
CA PHE A 285 5.04 -21.80 8.82
C PHE A 285 4.74 -22.36 10.21
N ASP A 286 5.66 -23.14 10.75
CA ASP A 286 5.55 -23.78 12.07
C ASP A 286 4.21 -24.52 12.28
N GLY A 287 3.77 -25.23 11.23
CA GLY A 287 2.53 -26.00 11.21
C GLY A 287 1.23 -25.21 11.00
N LYS A 288 1.31 -23.89 10.79
CA LYS A 288 0.15 -23.05 10.46
C LYS A 288 0.17 -22.64 8.99
N LYS A 289 -0.98 -22.80 8.28
CA LYS A 289 -1.17 -22.22 6.96
C LYS A 289 -1.31 -20.69 7.11
N CYS A 290 -0.32 -19.97 6.63
CA CYS A 290 -0.26 -18.51 6.68
C CYS A 290 -0.48 -17.87 5.31
N ILE A 291 -0.12 -18.55 4.23
CA ILE A 291 -0.30 -18.05 2.86
C ILE A 291 -1.36 -18.90 2.16
N TYR A 292 -2.32 -18.23 1.55
CA TYR A 292 -3.24 -18.81 0.57
C TYR A 292 -3.73 -17.73 -0.39
N ALA A 293 -3.52 -17.94 -1.69
CA ALA A 293 -4.12 -17.14 -2.76
C ALA A 293 -3.97 -17.88 -4.12
N PRO A 294 -4.75 -17.55 -5.16
CA PRO A 294 -4.36 -17.82 -6.54
C PRO A 294 -3.03 -17.13 -6.85
N LEU A 295 -2.16 -17.77 -7.64
CA LEU A 295 -0.80 -17.28 -7.89
C LEU A 295 -0.78 -15.89 -8.56
N ALA A 296 -1.71 -15.64 -9.48
CA ALA A 296 -1.88 -14.32 -10.10
C ALA A 296 -2.20 -13.24 -9.05
N ASP A 297 -3.06 -13.56 -8.08
CA ASP A 297 -3.44 -12.64 -7.00
C ASP A 297 -2.32 -12.48 -5.97
N PHE A 298 -1.63 -13.57 -5.63
CA PHE A 298 -0.46 -13.52 -4.75
C PHE A 298 0.64 -12.59 -5.29
N SER A 299 0.80 -12.52 -6.60
CA SER A 299 1.80 -11.68 -7.26
C SER A 299 1.46 -10.19 -7.32
N GLY A 300 0.24 -9.79 -6.90
CA GLY A 300 -0.28 -8.43 -7.07
C GLY A 300 -0.79 -8.12 -8.48
N ALA A 301 -0.81 -9.11 -9.37
CA ALA A 301 -1.24 -8.92 -10.76
C ALA A 301 -2.75 -9.09 -10.95
N GLY A 302 -3.38 -10.02 -10.22
CA GLY A 302 -4.81 -10.28 -10.31
C GLY A 302 -5.26 -10.85 -11.65
N MET A 303 -6.47 -10.53 -12.06
CA MET A 303 -7.11 -11.06 -13.26
C MET A 303 -6.31 -10.74 -14.53
N GLY A 304 -6.02 -11.80 -15.31
CA GLY A 304 -5.19 -11.71 -16.52
C GLY A 304 -3.69 -11.82 -16.28
N ALA A 305 -3.27 -11.85 -15.01
CA ALA A 305 -1.88 -11.94 -14.57
C ALA A 305 -0.93 -10.99 -15.33
N PRO A 306 -1.24 -9.68 -15.44
CA PRO A 306 -0.41 -8.72 -16.15
C PRO A 306 0.95 -8.52 -15.46
N LYS A 307 1.81 -7.71 -16.07
CA LYS A 307 3.08 -7.31 -15.46
C LYS A 307 2.84 -6.49 -14.19
N VAL A 308 3.62 -6.79 -13.15
CA VAL A 308 3.76 -6.02 -11.90
C VAL A 308 5.25 -5.82 -11.65
N ASP A 309 5.65 -4.62 -11.25
CA ASP A 309 7.05 -4.30 -10.95
C ASP A 309 7.10 -3.32 -9.76
N GLY A 310 6.83 -3.85 -8.57
CA GLY A 310 6.80 -3.11 -7.31
C GLY A 310 7.96 -3.46 -6.39
N TRP A 311 8.08 -2.72 -5.29
CA TRP A 311 9.14 -2.94 -4.29
C TRP A 311 9.10 -4.34 -3.66
N TYR A 312 7.88 -4.86 -3.40
CA TYR A 312 7.69 -6.17 -2.75
C TYR A 312 7.24 -7.27 -3.72
N LEU A 313 6.50 -6.94 -4.75
CA LEU A 313 5.84 -7.90 -5.64
C LEU A 313 6.28 -7.68 -7.09
N PHE A 314 6.41 -8.79 -7.81
CA PHE A 314 6.78 -8.79 -9.22
C PHE A 314 6.06 -9.91 -9.98
N SER A 315 5.61 -9.57 -11.18
CA SER A 315 5.19 -10.50 -12.23
C SER A 315 5.71 -9.99 -13.57
N ASP A 316 6.32 -10.83 -14.37
CA ASP A 316 6.76 -10.43 -15.73
C ASP A 316 5.63 -10.47 -16.76
N GLY A 317 4.43 -10.94 -16.37
CA GLY A 317 3.32 -11.19 -17.27
C GLY A 317 3.54 -12.38 -18.21
N ASN A 318 4.46 -13.28 -17.86
CA ASN A 318 4.84 -14.45 -18.68
C ASN A 318 5.27 -15.68 -17.86
N GLY A 319 4.80 -15.81 -16.62
CA GLY A 319 5.01 -16.98 -15.77
C GLY A 319 6.07 -16.84 -14.70
N ASN A 320 6.82 -15.72 -14.62
CA ASN A 320 7.75 -15.48 -13.54
C ASN A 320 7.11 -14.54 -12.51
N VAL A 321 7.02 -15.01 -11.26
CA VAL A 321 6.50 -14.28 -10.11
C VAL A 321 7.59 -14.21 -9.04
N LYS A 322 7.71 -13.07 -8.36
CA LYS A 322 8.60 -12.91 -7.22
C LYS A 322 7.90 -12.19 -6.08
N CYS A 323 8.18 -12.66 -4.88
CA CYS A 323 7.77 -12.00 -3.63
C CYS A 323 9.03 -11.68 -2.81
N ARG A 324 9.16 -10.40 -2.44
CA ARG A 324 10.27 -9.85 -1.64
C ARG A 324 9.83 -9.47 -0.23
N PHE A 325 8.60 -9.75 0.15
CA PHE A 325 8.20 -9.72 1.55
C PHE A 325 9.01 -10.78 2.32
N VAL A 326 9.63 -10.37 3.40
CA VAL A 326 10.39 -11.28 4.25
C VAL A 326 9.43 -12.14 5.06
N MET A 327 9.62 -13.47 5.07
CA MET A 327 8.70 -14.41 5.70
C MET A 327 9.42 -15.20 6.80
N PRO A 328 9.39 -14.74 8.07
CA PRO A 328 10.04 -15.41 9.19
C PRO A 328 9.33 -16.71 9.60
N TYR A 329 10.11 -17.67 10.11
CA TYR A 329 9.63 -18.88 10.78
C TYR A 329 10.63 -19.35 11.84
N ARG A 330 10.18 -20.16 12.83
CA ARG A 330 10.99 -20.59 13.96
C ARG A 330 11.59 -21.97 13.77
N GLU A 331 10.83 -22.91 13.25
CA GLU A 331 11.18 -24.33 13.21
C GLU A 331 11.20 -24.86 11.77
N ASN A 332 10.11 -24.70 11.07
CA ASN A 332 9.95 -25.23 9.71
C ASN A 332 9.04 -24.36 8.86
N ALA A 333 9.25 -24.44 7.55
CA ALA A 333 8.40 -23.79 6.58
C ALA A 333 8.33 -24.62 5.29
N SER A 334 7.21 -24.53 4.60
CA SER A 334 7.04 -25.11 3.26
C SER A 334 6.20 -24.20 2.38
N ILE A 335 6.51 -24.21 1.09
CA ILE A 335 5.72 -23.56 0.04
C ILE A 335 5.20 -24.64 -0.89
N ARG A 336 3.90 -24.60 -1.19
CA ARG A 336 3.23 -25.56 -2.08
C ARG A 336 2.49 -24.80 -3.16
N ILE A 337 2.51 -25.32 -4.39
CA ILE A 337 1.65 -24.83 -5.47
C ILE A 337 0.84 -26.00 -6.00
N THR A 338 -0.48 -25.84 -5.98
CA THR A 338 -1.46 -26.80 -6.52
C THR A 338 -1.95 -26.33 -7.87
N ASN A 339 -1.98 -27.22 -8.83
CA ASN A 339 -2.47 -26.94 -10.17
C ASN A 339 -3.94 -27.40 -10.31
N ASN A 340 -4.84 -26.46 -10.55
CA ASN A 340 -6.27 -26.68 -10.79
C ASN A 340 -6.69 -26.20 -12.20
N SER A 341 -5.75 -26.16 -13.17
CA SER A 341 -5.97 -25.52 -14.47
C SER A 341 -6.59 -26.44 -15.53
N GLY A 342 -6.77 -27.71 -15.24
CA GLY A 342 -7.18 -28.70 -16.24
C GLY A 342 -6.06 -29.09 -17.22
N LYS A 343 -4.87 -28.52 -17.09
CA LYS A 343 -3.72 -28.74 -17.98
C LYS A 343 -2.49 -29.18 -17.20
N THR A 344 -1.52 -29.78 -17.88
CA THR A 344 -0.21 -30.06 -17.29
C THR A 344 0.71 -28.88 -17.52
N VAL A 345 1.34 -28.35 -16.45
CA VAL A 345 2.29 -27.24 -16.51
C VAL A 345 3.57 -27.57 -15.74
N ASN A 346 4.68 -26.93 -16.10
CA ASN A 346 5.90 -27.03 -15.31
C ASN A 346 5.94 -25.92 -14.27
N ILE A 347 6.17 -26.25 -13.02
CA ILE A 347 6.23 -25.31 -11.91
C ILE A 347 7.57 -25.43 -11.20
N GLY A 348 8.30 -24.32 -11.12
CA GLY A 348 9.52 -24.17 -10.34
C GLY A 348 9.28 -23.24 -9.14
N ILE A 349 9.76 -23.64 -7.97
CA ILE A 349 9.77 -22.84 -6.73
C ILE A 349 11.22 -22.65 -6.34
N THR A 350 11.64 -21.42 -6.12
CA THR A 350 12.97 -21.05 -5.62
C THR A 350 12.80 -20.18 -4.38
N ALA A 351 13.45 -20.52 -3.28
CA ALA A 351 13.45 -19.71 -2.08
C ALA A 351 14.88 -19.47 -1.58
N VAL A 352 15.20 -18.21 -1.27
CA VAL A 352 16.45 -17.84 -0.58
C VAL A 352 16.13 -17.63 0.89
N THR A 353 16.74 -18.42 1.78
CA THR A 353 16.55 -18.34 3.23
C THR A 353 17.80 -17.84 3.91
N GLY A 354 17.64 -16.88 4.83
CA GLY A 354 18.70 -16.33 5.69
C GLY A 354 18.41 -16.52 7.17
N SER A 355 19.40 -16.21 8.01
CA SER A 355 19.21 -16.16 9.46
C SER A 355 18.16 -15.12 9.84
N TYR A 356 17.41 -15.38 10.91
CA TYR A 356 16.46 -14.43 11.47
C TYR A 356 16.53 -14.49 13.00
N LYS A 357 16.51 -13.32 13.66
CA LYS A 357 16.47 -13.25 15.12
C LYS A 357 15.01 -13.17 15.56
N TRP A 358 14.49 -14.29 16.04
CA TRP A 358 13.13 -14.35 16.57
C TRP A 358 13.09 -13.85 18.01
N ASP A 359 12.09 -13.02 18.33
CA ASP A 359 11.74 -12.57 19.68
C ASP A 359 10.20 -12.35 19.81
N GLU A 360 9.74 -11.72 20.90
CA GLU A 360 8.33 -11.48 21.20
C GLU A 360 7.61 -10.54 20.22
N ASN A 361 8.35 -9.74 19.47
CA ASN A 361 7.79 -8.83 18.45
C ASN A 361 7.78 -9.44 17.05
N SER A 362 8.39 -10.59 16.86
CA SER A 362 8.47 -11.25 15.56
C SER A 362 7.12 -11.79 15.12
N LEU A 363 6.77 -11.59 13.85
CA LEU A 363 5.49 -11.92 13.25
C LEU A 363 5.67 -12.85 12.05
N TYR A 364 4.63 -13.64 11.76
CA TYR A 364 4.54 -14.44 10.55
C TYR A 364 3.94 -13.62 9.41
N PHE A 365 4.42 -13.86 8.19
CA PHE A 365 3.79 -13.27 6.99
C PHE A 365 2.54 -14.06 6.61
N HIS A 366 1.47 -13.35 6.29
CA HIS A 366 0.18 -13.91 5.89
C HIS A 366 -0.30 -13.32 4.58
N THR A 367 -1.04 -14.12 3.83
CA THR A 367 -1.96 -13.63 2.80
C THR A 367 -3.35 -14.16 3.04
N SER A 368 -4.35 -13.38 2.66
CA SER A 368 -5.75 -13.77 2.76
C SER A 368 -6.47 -13.42 1.47
N PHE A 369 -6.98 -14.43 0.80
CA PHE A 369 -7.75 -14.28 -0.43
C PHE A 369 -9.24 -14.35 -0.13
N ARG A 370 -10.02 -13.46 -0.76
CA ARG A 370 -11.47 -13.46 -0.74
C ARG A 370 -12.02 -13.17 -2.13
N SER A 371 -13.11 -13.84 -2.49
CA SER A 371 -13.85 -13.52 -3.72
C SER A 371 -15.34 -13.50 -3.46
N GLU A 372 -16.03 -12.57 -4.13
CA GLU A 372 -17.49 -12.49 -4.13
C GLU A 372 -17.96 -12.00 -5.50
N LYS A 373 -19.03 -12.61 -6.02
CA LYS A 373 -19.58 -12.28 -7.34
C LYS A 373 -20.95 -11.64 -7.22
N GLY A 374 -21.25 -10.76 -8.19
CA GLY A 374 -22.55 -10.13 -8.30
C GLY A 374 -22.83 -9.14 -7.16
N ILE A 375 -21.81 -8.50 -6.59
CA ILE A 375 -21.97 -7.50 -5.53
C ILE A 375 -22.72 -6.31 -6.13
N PRO A 376 -23.86 -5.87 -5.53
CA PRO A 376 -24.59 -4.71 -6.02
C PRO A 376 -23.79 -3.43 -5.92
N LEU A 377 -23.80 -2.62 -6.97
CA LEU A 377 -23.29 -1.25 -7.00
C LEU A 377 -24.45 -0.28 -6.84
N ASN A 378 -24.26 0.74 -6.03
CA ASN A 378 -25.26 1.75 -5.71
C ASN A 378 -24.79 3.14 -6.19
N ASN A 379 -25.67 3.93 -6.78
CA ASN A 379 -25.39 5.30 -7.21
C ASN A 379 -26.14 6.37 -6.39
N ASN A 380 -26.65 5.98 -5.24
CA ASN A 380 -27.32 6.90 -4.31
C ASN A 380 -26.37 7.28 -3.16
N TYR A 381 -25.71 8.42 -3.29
CA TYR A 381 -24.75 8.97 -2.30
C TYR A 381 -25.39 9.49 -1.00
N ASP A 382 -26.72 9.54 -0.95
CA ASP A 382 -27.49 9.86 0.26
C ASP A 382 -28.24 8.60 0.78
N SER A 383 -27.75 7.40 0.44
CA SER A 383 -28.38 6.13 0.86
C SER A 383 -28.29 5.95 2.37
N ASN A 384 -29.39 5.44 2.96
CA ASN A 384 -29.42 4.95 4.34
C ASN A 384 -29.16 3.43 4.41
N GLU A 385 -28.94 2.77 3.28
CA GLU A 385 -28.57 1.36 3.23
C GLU A 385 -27.09 1.20 3.58
N ASN A 386 -26.73 0.05 4.14
CA ASN A 386 -25.32 -0.28 4.35
C ASN A 386 -24.67 -0.62 3.01
N LEU A 387 -23.78 0.24 2.53
CA LEU A 387 -23.04 0.07 1.28
C LEU A 387 -21.62 -0.44 1.49
N ASP A 388 -21.18 -0.65 2.74
CA ASP A 388 -19.85 -1.15 3.05
C ASP A 388 -19.73 -2.64 2.68
N TRP A 389 -18.78 -2.95 1.82
CA TRP A 389 -18.32 -4.30 1.57
C TRP A 389 -17.06 -4.57 2.38
N ASN A 390 -17.11 -5.60 3.25
CA ASN A 390 -15.97 -5.93 4.08
C ASN A 390 -14.84 -6.55 3.24
N PHE A 391 -13.76 -5.81 3.08
CA PHE A 391 -12.57 -6.28 2.39
C PHE A 391 -11.82 -7.31 3.24
N MET A 392 -11.62 -7.01 4.54
CA MET A 392 -10.93 -7.87 5.47
C MET A 392 -11.24 -7.52 6.93
N THR A 393 -11.26 -8.54 7.79
CA THR A 393 -11.23 -8.38 9.25
C THR A 393 -10.23 -9.35 9.86
N ILE A 394 -9.28 -8.83 10.66
CA ILE A 394 -8.30 -9.61 11.41
C ILE A 394 -8.57 -9.43 12.89
N LYS A 395 -8.45 -10.51 13.69
CA LYS A 395 -8.39 -10.47 15.16
C LYS A 395 -7.04 -10.99 15.60
N GLY A 396 -6.39 -10.26 16.51
CA GLY A 396 -5.04 -10.52 17.01
C GLY A 396 -4.13 -9.31 16.81
N ARG A 397 -2.83 -9.49 16.99
CA ARG A 397 -1.80 -8.46 16.85
C ARG A 397 -1.05 -8.62 15.54
N GLY A 398 -0.82 -7.54 14.82
CA GLY A 398 -0.11 -7.59 13.55
C GLY A 398 0.21 -6.25 12.92
N VAL A 399 0.62 -6.29 11.65
CA VAL A 399 0.92 -5.13 10.81
C VAL A 399 0.32 -5.37 9.42
N TYR A 400 -0.60 -4.53 8.99
CA TYR A 400 -1.16 -4.59 7.63
C TYR A 400 -0.23 -3.89 6.65
N VAL A 401 0.14 -4.59 5.56
CA VAL A 401 1.19 -4.11 4.64
C VAL A 401 0.76 -4.04 3.18
N GLY A 402 -0.50 -4.29 2.87
CA GLY A 402 -1.01 -4.04 1.53
C GLY A 402 -2.09 -4.98 1.07
N ASP A 403 -2.53 -4.74 -0.16
CA ASP A 403 -3.63 -5.47 -0.79
C ASP A 403 -3.63 -5.36 -2.32
N LEU A 404 -4.41 -6.24 -2.90
CA LEU A 404 -4.81 -6.27 -4.30
C LEU A 404 -6.35 -6.28 -4.34
N LEU A 405 -6.93 -5.41 -5.14
CA LEU A 405 -8.30 -5.52 -5.62
C LEU A 405 -8.26 -5.85 -7.11
N SER A 406 -8.76 -7.00 -7.48
CA SER A 406 -8.99 -7.39 -8.86
C SER A 406 -10.48 -7.61 -9.06
N LEU A 407 -11.06 -7.10 -10.11
CA LEU A 407 -12.50 -7.12 -10.27
C LEU A 407 -12.95 -7.20 -11.74
N TYR A 408 -14.21 -7.63 -11.94
CA TYR A 408 -14.95 -7.42 -13.18
C TYR A 408 -16.13 -6.48 -12.90
N ASN A 409 -16.14 -5.34 -13.56
CA ASN A 409 -17.21 -4.35 -13.49
C ASN A 409 -18.23 -4.62 -14.59
N TYR A 410 -19.49 -4.95 -14.23
CA TYR A 410 -20.61 -5.12 -15.16
C TYR A 410 -21.37 -3.82 -15.43
N ALA A 411 -21.13 -2.75 -14.63
CA ALA A 411 -21.68 -1.44 -14.91
C ALA A 411 -21.05 -0.85 -16.16
N ILE A 412 -21.77 0.09 -16.80
CA ILE A 412 -21.34 0.70 -18.07
C ILE A 412 -20.29 1.80 -17.88
N ASP A 413 -20.02 2.18 -16.63
CA ASP A 413 -19.15 3.29 -16.29
C ASP A 413 -18.45 3.03 -14.94
N TRP A 414 -17.81 4.08 -14.36
CA TRP A 414 -17.02 4.01 -13.14
C TRP A 414 -17.79 3.42 -11.94
N TYR A 415 -17.16 2.45 -11.29
CA TYR A 415 -17.74 1.65 -10.19
C TYR A 415 -17.22 2.04 -8.81
N GLY A 416 -16.18 2.85 -8.71
CA GLY A 416 -15.33 2.96 -7.51
C GLY A 416 -15.32 4.34 -6.86
N GLU A 417 -16.49 5.02 -6.77
CA GLU A 417 -16.62 6.26 -6.00
C GLU A 417 -16.54 6.04 -4.49
N GLY A 418 -16.69 4.78 -4.05
CA GLY A 418 -16.78 4.44 -2.64
C GLY A 418 -15.45 4.49 -1.91
N ASP A 419 -15.52 5.03 -0.69
CA ASP A 419 -14.40 5.26 0.19
C ASP A 419 -13.88 3.99 0.85
N GLU A 420 -12.56 3.91 1.07
CA GLU A 420 -12.02 2.97 2.04
C GLU A 420 -12.26 3.47 3.47
N LYS A 421 -12.57 2.52 4.35
CA LYS A 421 -12.70 2.73 5.79
C LYS A 421 -11.91 1.68 6.55
N ILE A 422 -10.92 2.12 7.34
CA ILE A 422 -10.10 1.20 8.13
C ILE A 422 -10.22 1.56 9.61
N TRP A 423 -10.63 0.55 10.41
CA TRP A 423 -10.68 0.61 11.86
C TRP A 423 -9.53 -0.20 12.44
N VAL A 424 -8.85 0.35 13.41
CA VAL A 424 -7.75 -0.26 14.13
C VAL A 424 -8.10 -0.35 15.61
N ASP A 425 -8.01 -1.56 16.15
CA ASP A 425 -8.22 -1.84 17.58
C ASP A 425 -9.60 -1.37 18.07
N ASP A 426 -9.64 -0.38 18.96
CA ASP A 426 -10.86 0.13 19.59
C ASP A 426 -11.43 1.38 18.88
N ASP A 427 -11.05 1.62 17.64
CA ASP A 427 -11.56 2.76 16.88
C ASP A 427 -13.08 2.77 16.80
N THR A 428 -13.70 3.88 17.15
CA THR A 428 -15.14 4.13 17.01
C THR A 428 -15.51 4.84 15.70
N PHE A 429 -14.54 5.50 15.10
CA PHE A 429 -14.57 6.08 13.76
C PHE A 429 -13.33 5.58 13.00
N PRO A 430 -13.39 5.36 11.69
CA PRO A 430 -12.23 4.85 10.94
C PRO A 430 -11.01 5.74 11.13
N SER A 431 -9.87 5.16 11.51
CA SER A 431 -8.59 5.87 11.54
C SER A 431 -8.02 6.17 10.15
N HIS A 432 -8.59 5.50 9.12
CA HIS A 432 -8.38 5.83 7.72
C HIS A 432 -9.76 5.88 7.06
N PHE A 433 -10.11 7.04 6.54
CA PHE A 433 -11.32 7.27 5.76
C PHE A 433 -10.89 7.88 4.43
N GLY A 434 -11.32 7.29 3.32
CA GLY A 434 -10.89 7.63 1.97
C GLY A 434 -11.69 8.69 1.25
N THR A 435 -11.58 8.65 -0.07
CA THR A 435 -12.23 9.57 -1.01
C THR A 435 -12.54 8.90 -2.34
N GLY A 436 -12.47 7.58 -2.39
CA GLY A 436 -12.70 6.77 -3.57
C GLY A 436 -11.77 5.57 -3.66
N THR A 437 -12.23 4.52 -4.31
CA THR A 437 -11.48 3.27 -4.50
C THR A 437 -10.15 3.51 -5.20
N GLU A 438 -10.13 4.28 -6.29
CA GLU A 438 -8.91 4.57 -7.05
C GLU A 438 -7.90 5.39 -6.24
N ASP A 439 -8.39 6.31 -5.43
CA ASP A 439 -7.61 7.22 -4.60
C ASP A 439 -6.82 6.44 -3.54
N TYR A 440 -7.46 5.43 -2.94
CA TYR A 440 -6.79 4.49 -2.05
C TYR A 440 -5.58 3.83 -2.72
N PHE A 441 -5.70 3.44 -3.99
CA PHE A 441 -4.65 2.76 -4.75
C PHE A 441 -3.64 3.71 -5.44
N ASN A 442 -3.55 4.98 -5.02
CA ASN A 442 -2.67 6.00 -5.59
C ASN A 442 -3.01 6.39 -7.05
N CYS A 443 -4.18 6.05 -7.51
CA CYS A 443 -4.74 6.47 -8.79
C CYS A 443 -5.49 7.79 -8.64
N SER A 444 -6.27 8.20 -9.62
CA SER A 444 -7.23 9.30 -9.56
C SER A 444 -8.13 9.30 -10.79
N TRP A 445 -9.38 9.75 -10.63
CA TRP A 445 -10.32 9.97 -11.74
C TRP A 445 -10.64 8.70 -12.55
N ALA A 446 -10.69 7.53 -11.94
CA ALA A 446 -10.78 6.20 -12.54
C ALA A 446 -9.54 5.78 -13.38
N PRO A 447 -9.15 4.51 -13.43
CA PRO A 447 -7.99 4.06 -14.19
C PRO A 447 -8.35 3.94 -15.69
N VAL A 448 -7.80 4.79 -16.52
CA VAL A 448 -7.89 4.68 -17.99
C VAL A 448 -6.63 4.14 -18.63
N VAL A 449 -5.50 4.19 -17.92
CA VAL A 449 -4.19 3.70 -18.39
C VAL A 449 -3.51 2.94 -17.26
N PRO A 450 -3.10 1.68 -17.49
CA PRO A 450 -2.32 0.94 -16.51
C PRO A 450 -1.03 1.66 -16.13
N PHE A 451 -0.69 1.67 -14.84
CA PHE A 451 0.55 2.24 -14.33
C PHE A 451 1.06 1.46 -13.12
N LEU A 452 2.36 1.57 -12.85
CA LEU A 452 3.02 0.89 -11.73
C LEU A 452 3.97 1.86 -11.04
N THR A 453 4.01 1.77 -9.72
CA THR A 453 4.94 2.48 -8.84
C THR A 453 5.57 1.49 -7.85
N PRO A 454 6.62 1.85 -7.11
CA PRO A 454 7.19 0.95 -6.10
C PRO A 454 6.17 0.41 -5.09
N PHE A 455 5.16 1.21 -4.73
CA PHE A 455 4.21 0.89 -3.67
C PHE A 455 2.76 0.74 -4.13
N GLY A 456 2.51 0.69 -5.43
CA GLY A 456 1.15 0.48 -5.92
C GLY A 456 0.97 0.81 -7.39
N GLY A 457 -0.26 0.62 -7.86
CA GLY A 457 -0.61 0.91 -9.24
C GLY A 457 -1.91 0.24 -9.67
N ALA A 458 -2.26 0.47 -10.92
CA ALA A 458 -3.33 -0.23 -11.61
C ALA A 458 -2.72 -1.09 -12.73
N PRO A 459 -2.37 -2.36 -12.48
CA PRO A 459 -1.74 -3.21 -13.49
C PRO A 459 -2.68 -3.56 -14.64
N ARG A 460 -4.00 -3.44 -14.47
CA ARG A 460 -4.99 -3.69 -15.52
C ARG A 460 -6.14 -2.69 -15.49
N ALA A 461 -6.49 -2.16 -16.65
CA ALA A 461 -7.70 -1.41 -16.94
C ALA A 461 -8.09 -1.69 -18.38
N ASP A 462 -9.16 -2.45 -18.62
CA ASP A 462 -9.53 -2.92 -19.96
C ASP A 462 -10.13 -1.79 -20.81
N GLU A 463 -10.99 -0.97 -20.21
CA GLU A 463 -11.71 0.10 -20.90
C GLU A 463 -11.62 1.44 -20.15
N ALA A 464 -11.62 2.54 -20.90
CA ALA A 464 -11.65 3.89 -20.34
C ALA A 464 -12.92 4.19 -19.52
N SER A 465 -14.01 3.51 -19.81
CA SER A 465 -15.24 3.52 -19.01
C SER A 465 -15.13 2.74 -17.70
N SER A 466 -14.03 1.99 -17.52
CA SER A 466 -13.83 1.04 -16.43
C SER A 466 -14.77 -0.19 -16.46
N HIS A 467 -15.56 -0.36 -17.51
CA HIS A 467 -16.26 -1.62 -17.75
C HIS A 467 -15.25 -2.77 -17.97
N GLY A 468 -15.59 -3.99 -17.56
CA GLY A 468 -14.70 -5.14 -17.73
C GLY A 468 -13.72 -5.32 -16.57
N TYR A 469 -12.55 -5.91 -16.87
CA TYR A 469 -11.57 -6.20 -15.84
C TYR A 469 -10.73 -5.00 -15.46
N ASN A 470 -10.58 -4.82 -14.16
CA ASN A 470 -9.69 -3.85 -13.53
C ASN A 470 -8.88 -4.53 -12.43
N ALA A 471 -7.67 -4.05 -12.19
CA ALA A 471 -6.87 -4.49 -11.05
C ALA A 471 -6.09 -3.31 -10.47
N PHE A 472 -6.06 -3.26 -9.14
CA PHE A 472 -5.32 -2.28 -8.35
C PHE A 472 -4.47 -2.99 -7.32
N MET A 473 -3.27 -2.51 -7.12
CA MET A 473 -2.37 -3.02 -6.08
C MET A 473 -1.86 -1.85 -5.24
N ARG A 474 -1.84 -2.03 -3.92
CA ARG A 474 -1.14 -1.15 -3.00
C ARG A 474 -0.34 -1.96 -2.00
N THR A 475 0.95 -1.66 -1.88
CA THR A 475 1.78 -2.13 -0.77
C THR A 475 2.18 -0.94 0.08
N ARG A 476 2.29 -1.16 1.39
CA ARG A 476 2.62 -0.12 2.36
C ARG A 476 4.07 -0.25 2.80
N ASN A 477 4.66 0.87 3.10
CA ASN A 477 6.05 0.96 3.60
C ASN A 477 6.05 1.69 4.95
N LEU A 478 6.45 2.95 5.02
CA LEU A 478 6.33 3.74 6.25
C LEU A 478 4.87 3.95 6.68
N ASP A 479 3.92 3.78 5.78
CA ASP A 479 2.48 3.85 6.05
C ASP A 479 1.84 2.48 6.39
N ALA A 480 2.65 1.45 6.73
CA ALA A 480 2.16 0.18 7.26
C ALA A 480 1.41 0.38 8.58
N ILE A 481 0.31 -0.37 8.77
CA ILE A 481 -0.65 -0.14 9.85
C ILE A 481 -0.51 -1.21 10.94
N PRO A 482 0.12 -0.90 12.09
CA PRO A 482 0.13 -1.82 13.22
C PRO A 482 -1.24 -1.85 13.92
N PHE A 483 -1.62 -3.02 14.40
CA PHE A 483 -2.81 -3.24 15.21
C PHE A 483 -2.51 -4.24 16.34
N SER A 484 -3.05 -4.02 17.54
CA SER A 484 -2.75 -4.84 18.71
C SER A 484 -3.87 -5.80 19.10
N LYS A 485 -5.10 -5.58 18.59
CA LYS A 485 -6.29 -6.39 18.88
C LYS A 485 -7.04 -6.80 17.62
N SER A 486 -7.24 -5.84 16.72
CA SER A 486 -8.04 -6.04 15.51
C SER A 486 -7.74 -5.02 14.42
N PHE A 487 -8.01 -5.45 13.20
CA PHE A 487 -7.96 -4.63 12.00
C PHE A 487 -9.20 -4.94 11.16
N ARG A 488 -9.94 -3.92 10.74
CA ARG A 488 -11.07 -4.04 9.82
C ARG A 488 -10.91 -3.05 8.68
N TYR A 489 -11.08 -3.55 7.45
CA TYR A 489 -11.07 -2.75 6.24
C TYR A 489 -12.37 -3.03 5.46
N ASP A 490 -13.11 -1.98 5.21
CA ASP A 490 -14.29 -1.97 4.36
C ASP A 490 -14.10 -1.00 3.20
N ILE A 491 -14.81 -1.24 2.11
CA ILE A 491 -14.89 -0.33 0.97
C ILE A 491 -16.36 -0.13 0.60
N GLU A 492 -16.73 1.08 0.30
CA GLU A 492 -18.10 1.39 -0.10
C GLU A 492 -18.36 0.95 -1.54
N MET A 493 -19.53 0.38 -1.79
CA MET A 493 -19.98 -0.04 -3.12
C MET A 493 -20.74 1.08 -3.83
N LEU A 494 -20.14 2.28 -3.88
CA LEU A 494 -20.65 3.44 -4.60
C LEU A 494 -20.10 3.51 -6.03
N SER A 495 -20.94 3.92 -6.97
CA SER A 495 -20.63 3.96 -8.41
C SER A 495 -21.42 5.08 -9.12
N TRP A 496 -21.06 5.38 -10.37
CA TRP A 496 -21.83 6.33 -11.17
C TRP A 496 -23.16 5.73 -11.67
N ASN A 497 -23.21 4.42 -11.89
CA ASN A 497 -24.39 3.74 -12.41
C ASN A 497 -24.70 2.49 -11.60
N LEU A 498 -25.98 2.16 -11.48
CA LEU A 498 -26.40 0.88 -10.93
C LEU A 498 -25.82 -0.28 -11.76
N GLY A 499 -25.47 -1.35 -11.09
CA GLY A 499 -24.89 -2.55 -11.70
C GLY A 499 -24.44 -3.54 -10.66
N THR A 500 -23.51 -4.39 -11.06
CA THR A 500 -22.86 -5.36 -10.15
C THR A 500 -21.37 -5.42 -10.47
N ALA A 501 -20.60 -5.91 -9.52
CA ALA A 501 -19.18 -6.22 -9.71
C ALA A 501 -18.84 -7.58 -9.09
N ASP A 502 -17.87 -8.27 -9.68
CA ASP A 502 -17.21 -9.42 -9.07
C ASP A 502 -15.89 -8.97 -8.49
N TYR A 503 -15.70 -9.12 -7.18
CA TYR A 503 -14.46 -8.74 -6.48
C TYR A 503 -13.62 -9.97 -6.13
N TYR A 504 -12.32 -9.82 -6.30
CA TYR A 504 -11.29 -10.77 -5.90
C TYR A 504 -10.18 -9.99 -5.19
N THR A 505 -10.01 -10.23 -3.91
CA THR A 505 -9.09 -9.46 -3.08
C THR A 505 -8.04 -10.35 -2.45
N THR A 506 -6.81 -9.84 -2.38
CA THR A 506 -5.73 -10.47 -1.63
C THR A 506 -5.12 -9.44 -0.71
N SER A 507 -5.11 -9.72 0.59
CA SER A 507 -4.46 -8.86 1.58
C SER A 507 -3.14 -9.47 2.02
N TYR A 508 -2.14 -8.59 2.26
CA TYR A 508 -0.81 -8.95 2.75
C TYR A 508 -0.63 -8.34 4.14
N TRP A 509 -0.23 -9.14 5.11
CA TRP A 509 -0.08 -8.68 6.48
C TRP A 509 0.87 -9.56 7.29
N TYR A 510 1.39 -9.02 8.36
CA TYR A 510 2.15 -9.77 9.35
C TYR A 510 1.33 -9.92 10.61
N GLY A 511 1.41 -11.06 11.30
CA GLY A 511 0.65 -11.29 12.51
C GLY A 511 1.20 -12.40 13.38
N ASP A 512 0.73 -12.41 14.64
CA ASP A 512 0.99 -13.51 15.55
C ASP A 512 0.41 -14.82 15.01
N LYS A 513 0.96 -15.95 15.47
CA LYS A 513 0.51 -17.28 15.03
C LYS A 513 -1.00 -17.51 15.23
N ASP A 514 -1.57 -16.91 16.28
CA ASP A 514 -2.96 -17.15 16.68
C ASP A 514 -3.97 -16.17 16.07
N CYS A 515 -3.52 -15.25 15.22
CA CYS A 515 -4.42 -14.37 14.50
C CYS A 515 -5.46 -15.16 13.71
N THR A 516 -6.69 -14.63 13.70
CA THR A 516 -7.79 -15.17 12.90
C THR A 516 -8.29 -14.13 11.90
N VAL A 517 -8.72 -14.61 10.74
CA VAL A 517 -9.25 -13.77 9.66
C VAL A 517 -10.66 -14.24 9.36
N ASN A 518 -11.58 -13.31 9.09
CA ASN A 518 -12.85 -13.67 8.52
C ASN A 518 -12.61 -14.15 7.07
N SER A 519 -12.50 -15.46 6.88
CA SER A 519 -12.50 -16.04 5.55
C SER A 519 -13.95 -16.32 5.16
N THR A 520 -14.44 -15.65 4.14
CA THR A 520 -15.50 -16.23 3.31
C THR A 520 -14.80 -17.09 2.27
N LYS A 521 -15.17 -18.37 2.25
CA LYS A 521 -14.74 -19.32 1.23
C LYS A 521 -15.21 -18.88 -0.15
#